data_863b95588701c1f8d6381dccb88f886e
#
_entry.id   863b95588701c1f8d6381dccb88f886e
#
_cell.length_a   1.000
_cell.length_b   1.000
_cell.length_c   1.000
_cell.angle_alpha   90.00
_cell.angle_beta   90.00
_cell.angle_gamma   90.00
#
_symmetry.space_group_name_H-M   'P 1'
#
loop_
_entity.id
_entity.type
_entity.pdbx_description
1 polymer ?
#
loop_
_entity_poly.entity_id
_entity_poly.type
_entity_poly.pdbx_seq_one_letter_code
_entity_poly.pdbx_strand_id
1 'polypeptide(L)'
;EQAARVLALDHWMARGVALNAPGPLWRAEGEASGLPPPHLSAQDIVWIEGYLQEPSGFNSAGEPVALNFATGELDTRQLRHPDGVILDIGTHVLAMLRETLHASGGDTALSLSLRVAKDRLGHDIAPGDTSTAEGEAHLQGTLGTIPLNIWLNKYAGPAGGQKGMRIGLRDGRIITFDRAPEGEVVTLQDGERVQRWTRPGAIYTHCLDEQILGADNLFIRAPDSVAGLTQRRLEEVEWLLRLQQQLRGPH
;
A
#
# COMPACT_ATOMS: atom_id res chain seq x y z
N GLU A 1 -3.85 -18.63 19.49
CA GLU A 1 -2.60 -18.07 18.92
C GLU A 1 -2.63 -17.99 17.40
N GLN A 2 -2.95 -19.08 16.66
CA GLN A 2 -2.99 -19.05 15.19
C GLN A 2 -4.07 -18.11 14.64
N ALA A 3 -5.25 -18.06 15.25
CA ALA A 3 -6.30 -17.14 14.83
C ALA A 3 -5.90 -15.67 15.00
N ALA A 4 -5.22 -15.33 16.09
CA ALA A 4 -4.69 -13.97 16.29
C ALA A 4 -3.61 -13.60 15.25
N ARG A 5 -2.80 -14.56 14.82
CA ARG A 5 -1.79 -14.36 13.76
C ARG A 5 -2.43 -14.10 12.40
N VAL A 6 -3.50 -14.82 12.06
CA VAL A 6 -4.24 -14.63 10.79
C VAL A 6 -4.91 -13.27 10.74
N LEU A 7 -5.46 -12.77 11.85
CA LEU A 7 -6.08 -11.45 11.93
C LEU A 7 -5.10 -10.28 11.71
N ALA A 8 -3.82 -10.49 11.93
CA ALA A 8 -2.78 -9.48 11.72
C ALA A 8 -2.28 -9.40 10.28
N LEU A 9 -2.71 -10.30 9.39
CA LEU A 9 -2.29 -10.31 7.99
C LEU A 9 -3.13 -9.37 7.14
N ASP A 10 -2.44 -8.63 6.28
CA ASP A 10 -3.03 -7.83 5.23
C ASP A 10 -2.59 -8.38 3.88
N HIS A 11 -3.53 -8.52 2.94
CA HIS A 11 -3.25 -9.10 1.63
C HIS A 11 -2.22 -8.28 0.80
N TRP A 12 -2.05 -7.00 1.09
CA TRP A 12 -1.06 -6.15 0.43
C TRP A 12 0.38 -6.42 0.86
N MET A 13 0.56 -7.06 2.01
CA MET A 13 1.89 -7.44 2.50
C MET A 13 2.64 -8.37 1.53
N ALA A 14 1.92 -9.19 0.78
CA ALA A 14 2.52 -10.12 -0.17
C ALA A 14 3.32 -9.43 -1.29
N ARG A 15 3.01 -8.19 -1.64
CA ARG A 15 3.58 -7.49 -2.80
C ARG A 15 5.10 -7.35 -2.73
N GLY A 16 5.58 -6.63 -1.75
CA GLY A 16 7.00 -6.33 -1.66
C GLY A 16 7.83 -7.49 -1.14
N VAL A 17 7.25 -8.32 -0.29
CA VAL A 17 7.88 -9.54 0.20
C VAL A 17 8.18 -10.50 -0.95
N ALA A 18 7.27 -10.61 -1.92
CA ALA A 18 7.42 -11.48 -3.08
C ALA A 18 8.60 -11.11 -3.99
N LEU A 19 9.09 -9.86 -3.95
CA LEU A 19 10.23 -9.46 -4.77
C LEU A 19 11.52 -10.18 -4.37
N ASN A 20 11.74 -10.32 -3.06
CA ASN A 20 12.91 -11.00 -2.51
C ASN A 20 12.68 -12.49 -2.24
N ALA A 21 11.49 -13.01 -2.55
CA ALA A 21 11.18 -14.41 -2.33
C ALA A 21 11.94 -15.29 -3.34
N PRO A 22 12.45 -16.46 -2.92
CA PRO A 22 13.09 -17.40 -3.83
C PRO A 22 12.09 -18.02 -4.80
N GLY A 23 12.54 -18.28 -6.03
CA GLY A 23 11.78 -19.04 -7.02
C GLY A 23 11.21 -18.21 -8.18
N PRO A 24 10.57 -18.86 -9.15
CA PRO A 24 10.16 -18.25 -10.42
C PRO A 24 8.76 -17.61 -10.30
N LEU A 25 8.54 -16.78 -9.29
CA LEU A 25 7.24 -16.12 -9.08
C LEU A 25 6.94 -15.07 -10.16
N TRP A 26 7.98 -14.46 -10.71
CA TRP A 26 7.88 -13.37 -11.65
C TRP A 26 8.23 -13.80 -13.06
N ARG A 27 7.48 -13.33 -14.04
CA ARG A 27 7.74 -13.51 -15.47
C ARG A 27 8.34 -12.24 -16.02
N ALA A 28 9.55 -12.34 -16.56
CA ALA A 28 10.21 -11.24 -17.25
C ALA A 28 9.58 -10.99 -18.63
N GLU A 29 9.38 -9.74 -18.99
CA GLU A 29 8.75 -9.31 -20.24
C GLU A 29 9.68 -8.37 -21.03
N GLY A 30 9.63 -8.43 -22.35
CA GLY A 30 10.37 -7.53 -23.23
C GLY A 30 11.87 -7.51 -22.97
N GLU A 31 12.42 -6.33 -22.65
CA GLU A 31 13.85 -6.14 -22.36
C GLU A 31 14.33 -6.87 -21.10
N ALA A 32 13.43 -7.26 -20.20
CA ALA A 32 13.75 -8.04 -19.02
C ALA A 32 13.81 -9.55 -19.28
N SER A 33 13.51 -10.01 -20.51
CA SER A 33 13.42 -11.44 -20.83
C SER A 33 14.68 -12.20 -20.42
N GLY A 34 14.50 -13.22 -19.59
CA GLY A 34 15.60 -14.02 -19.05
C GLY A 34 16.33 -13.41 -17.84
N LEU A 35 15.94 -12.21 -17.39
CA LEU A 35 16.51 -11.58 -16.19
C LEU A 35 15.63 -11.90 -14.96
N PRO A 36 16.24 -12.12 -13.78
CA PRO A 36 15.50 -12.18 -12.52
C PRO A 36 14.94 -10.79 -12.20
N PRO A 37 13.87 -10.71 -11.38
CA PRO A 37 13.41 -9.43 -10.85
C PRO A 37 14.53 -8.79 -10.01
N PRO A 38 14.51 -7.45 -9.85
CA PRO A 38 15.51 -6.76 -9.06
C PRO A 38 15.45 -7.23 -7.60
N HIS A 39 16.60 -7.55 -7.03
CA HIS A 39 16.69 -7.78 -5.59
C HIS A 39 16.66 -6.44 -4.86
N LEU A 40 15.85 -6.33 -3.80
CA LEU A 40 15.71 -5.12 -3.01
C LEU A 40 16.45 -5.28 -1.67
N SER A 41 17.43 -4.40 -1.43
CA SER A 41 18.12 -4.27 -0.14
C SER A 41 17.80 -2.92 0.48
N ALA A 42 17.49 -2.91 1.78
CA ALA A 42 17.12 -1.68 2.49
C ALA A 42 18.22 -0.59 2.44
N GLN A 43 19.49 -1.00 2.41
CA GLN A 43 20.62 -0.06 2.32
C GLN A 43 20.69 0.70 0.99
N ASP A 44 20.04 0.20 -0.06
CA ASP A 44 20.02 0.85 -1.37
C ASP A 44 18.83 1.79 -1.53
N ILE A 45 17.86 1.76 -0.62
CA ILE A 45 16.66 2.59 -0.68
C ILE A 45 16.97 4.00 -0.17
N VAL A 46 16.59 5.02 -0.94
CA VAL A 46 16.75 6.43 -0.58
C VAL A 46 15.43 7.17 -0.34
N TRP A 47 14.32 6.68 -0.90
CA TRP A 47 12.97 7.15 -0.61
C TRP A 47 11.92 6.08 -0.98
N ILE A 48 10.75 6.18 -0.37
CA ILE A 48 9.61 5.31 -0.64
C ILE A 48 8.35 6.16 -0.80
N GLU A 49 7.54 5.82 -1.80
CA GLU A 49 6.18 6.32 -1.97
C GLU A 49 5.20 5.14 -1.98
N GLY A 50 4.13 5.26 -1.20
CA GLY A 50 3.00 4.34 -1.26
C GLY A 50 1.76 5.05 -1.77
N TYR A 51 0.91 4.37 -2.53
CA TYR A 51 -0.31 4.97 -3.04
C TYR A 51 -1.45 3.97 -3.15
N LEU A 52 -2.63 4.45 -2.86
CA LEU A 52 -3.89 3.80 -3.17
C LEU A 52 -4.88 4.85 -3.66
N GLN A 53 -5.14 4.81 -4.96
CA GLN A 53 -6.04 5.72 -5.67
C GLN A 53 -7.16 4.89 -6.27
N GLU A 54 -8.32 4.87 -5.62
CA GLU A 54 -9.46 4.10 -6.09
C GLU A 54 -10.20 4.82 -7.23
N PRO A 55 -10.74 4.09 -8.22
CA PRO A 55 -11.55 4.70 -9.27
C PRO A 55 -12.87 5.21 -8.69
N SER A 56 -13.39 6.27 -9.29
CA SER A 56 -14.70 6.80 -8.95
C SER A 56 -15.49 7.18 -10.21
N GLY A 57 -16.80 7.12 -10.10
CA GLY A 57 -17.74 7.63 -11.09
C GLY A 57 -18.35 8.95 -10.64
N PHE A 58 -19.45 9.35 -11.29
CA PHE A 58 -20.22 10.52 -10.93
C PHE A 58 -21.70 10.16 -10.82
N ASN A 59 -22.38 10.77 -9.86
CA ASN A 59 -23.84 10.68 -9.73
C ASN A 59 -24.52 11.62 -10.74
N SER A 60 -25.86 11.63 -10.73
CA SER A 60 -26.67 12.50 -11.61
C SER A 60 -26.49 14.00 -11.33
N ALA A 61 -25.96 14.38 -10.18
CA ALA A 61 -25.63 15.76 -9.83
C ALA A 61 -24.19 16.15 -10.22
N GLY A 62 -23.42 15.21 -10.81
CA GLY A 62 -22.00 15.43 -11.17
C GLY A 62 -21.04 15.33 -10.00
N GLU A 63 -21.48 14.82 -8.85
CA GLU A 63 -20.62 14.65 -7.69
C GLU A 63 -19.89 13.30 -7.75
N PRO A 64 -18.62 13.21 -7.31
CA PRO A 64 -17.87 11.96 -7.31
C PRO A 64 -18.48 10.93 -6.36
N VAL A 65 -18.57 9.69 -6.84
CA VAL A 65 -19.05 8.53 -6.09
C VAL A 65 -18.05 7.40 -6.24
N ALA A 66 -17.67 6.80 -5.12
CA ALA A 66 -16.75 5.66 -5.10
C ALA A 66 -17.31 4.50 -5.91
N LEU A 67 -16.42 3.75 -6.57
CA LEU A 67 -16.77 2.51 -7.26
C LEU A 67 -16.34 1.31 -6.43
N ASN A 68 -17.17 0.28 -6.43
CA ASN A 68 -16.76 -1.02 -5.90
C ASN A 68 -15.61 -1.55 -6.75
N PHE A 69 -14.50 -1.80 -6.12
CA PHE A 69 -13.28 -2.17 -6.82
C PHE A 69 -13.37 -3.52 -7.54
N ALA A 70 -14.17 -4.45 -7.03
CA ALA A 70 -14.32 -5.78 -7.60
C ALA A 70 -15.33 -5.82 -8.75
N THR A 71 -16.41 -5.04 -8.65
CA THR A 71 -17.52 -5.07 -9.64
C THR A 71 -17.52 -3.89 -10.60
N GLY A 72 -16.84 -2.79 -10.25
CA GLY A 72 -16.89 -1.53 -11.00
C GLY A 72 -18.22 -0.76 -10.85
N GLU A 73 -19.16 -1.27 -10.04
CA GLU A 73 -20.43 -0.63 -9.77
C GLU A 73 -20.28 0.51 -8.75
N LEU A 74 -21.25 1.41 -8.72
CA LEU A 74 -21.28 2.47 -7.72
C LEU A 74 -21.31 1.87 -6.31
N ASP A 75 -20.36 2.29 -5.48
CA ASP A 75 -20.32 1.89 -4.08
C ASP A 75 -21.31 2.74 -3.29
N THR A 76 -22.37 2.10 -2.83
CA THR A 76 -23.40 2.76 -2.02
C THR A 76 -23.03 2.88 -0.54
N ARG A 77 -21.90 2.30 -0.12
CA ARG A 77 -21.40 2.46 1.23
C ARG A 77 -20.95 3.90 1.44
N GLN A 78 -21.51 4.55 2.44
CA GLN A 78 -21.02 5.84 2.87
C GLN A 78 -19.88 5.64 3.86
N LEU A 79 -18.78 6.37 3.67
CA LEU A 79 -17.76 6.49 4.71
C LEU A 79 -18.46 7.09 5.94
N ARG A 80 -18.43 6.35 7.05
CA ARG A 80 -19.00 6.84 8.29
C ARG A 80 -18.13 7.97 8.79
N HIS A 81 -18.75 9.07 9.02
CA HIS A 81 -18.17 10.21 9.69
C HIS A 81 -17.72 9.83 11.12
N PRO A 82 -16.50 10.17 11.57
CA PRO A 82 -15.45 10.92 10.86
C PRO A 82 -14.47 10.06 10.07
N ASP A 83 -14.71 8.77 9.93
CA ASP A 83 -13.78 7.81 9.32
C ASP A 83 -13.71 8.01 7.81
N GLY A 84 -12.54 8.34 7.32
CA GLY A 84 -12.25 8.55 5.92
C GLY A 84 -11.13 7.65 5.40
N VAL A 85 -10.50 8.07 4.31
CA VAL A 85 -9.47 7.27 3.63
C VAL A 85 -8.25 6.96 4.48
N ILE A 86 -7.95 7.78 5.48
CA ILE A 86 -6.80 7.54 6.37
C ILE A 86 -6.95 6.19 7.07
N LEU A 87 -8.10 5.91 7.66
CA LEU A 87 -8.36 4.64 8.35
C LEU A 87 -8.80 3.53 7.39
N ASP A 88 -9.63 3.85 6.38
CA ASP A 88 -10.21 2.85 5.48
C ASP A 88 -9.15 2.16 4.63
N ILE A 89 -8.25 2.92 3.99
CA ILE A 89 -7.27 2.38 3.04
C ILE A 89 -5.80 2.59 3.43
N GLY A 90 -5.51 3.45 4.40
CA GLY A 90 -4.14 3.72 4.85
C GLY A 90 -3.46 2.50 5.47
N THR A 91 -4.22 1.63 6.15
CA THR A 91 -3.71 0.38 6.71
C THR A 91 -3.09 -0.54 5.66
N HIS A 92 -3.74 -0.67 4.50
CA HIS A 92 -3.24 -1.49 3.40
C HIS A 92 -1.89 -0.98 2.86
N VAL A 93 -1.78 0.32 2.66
CA VAL A 93 -0.54 0.93 2.15
C VAL A 93 0.59 0.78 3.17
N LEU A 94 0.34 1.07 4.45
CA LEU A 94 1.35 0.92 5.50
C LEU A 94 1.82 -0.53 5.64
N ALA A 95 0.89 -1.49 5.62
CA ALA A 95 1.21 -2.91 5.66
C ALA A 95 2.16 -3.31 4.53
N MET A 96 1.86 -2.90 3.29
CA MET A 96 2.70 -3.16 2.14
C MET A 96 4.11 -2.59 2.31
N LEU A 97 4.21 -1.31 2.66
CA LEU A 97 5.49 -0.61 2.76
C LEU A 97 6.37 -1.16 3.86
N ARG A 98 5.80 -1.37 5.05
CA ARG A 98 6.55 -1.87 6.20
C ARG A 98 7.05 -3.30 6.00
N GLU A 99 6.21 -4.20 5.49
CA GLU A 99 6.64 -5.58 5.24
C GLU A 99 7.65 -5.66 4.08
N THR A 100 7.54 -4.80 3.07
CA THR A 100 8.55 -4.69 2.02
C THR A 100 9.90 -4.30 2.58
N LEU A 101 9.95 -3.26 3.42
CA LEU A 101 11.21 -2.81 4.03
C LEU A 101 11.75 -3.85 5.00
N HIS A 102 10.88 -4.49 5.80
CA HIS A 102 11.27 -5.57 6.71
C HIS A 102 11.92 -6.74 5.95
N ALA A 103 11.26 -7.19 4.87
CA ALA A 103 11.79 -8.26 4.02
C ALA A 103 13.11 -7.89 3.31
N SER A 104 13.39 -6.60 3.16
CA SER A 104 14.63 -6.06 2.60
C SER A 104 15.73 -5.84 3.66
N GLY A 105 15.48 -6.20 4.92
CA GLY A 105 16.43 -6.07 6.03
C GLY A 105 16.50 -4.66 6.63
N GLY A 106 15.47 -3.82 6.45
CA GLY A 106 15.43 -2.46 6.94
C GLY A 106 14.73 -2.27 8.28
N ASP A 107 15.01 -1.12 8.90
CA ASP A 107 14.31 -0.65 10.10
C ASP A 107 12.90 -0.18 9.73
N THR A 108 11.90 -0.70 10.42
CA THR A 108 10.47 -0.42 10.17
C THR A 108 9.84 0.56 11.16
N ALA A 109 10.64 1.29 11.95
CA ALA A 109 10.14 2.36 12.81
C ALA A 109 9.41 3.41 11.96
N LEU A 110 8.18 3.77 12.37
CA LEU A 110 7.30 4.64 11.58
C LEU A 110 7.15 6.01 12.24
N SER A 111 7.26 7.07 11.45
CA SER A 111 6.90 8.43 11.85
C SER A 111 6.11 9.07 10.71
N LEU A 112 4.93 9.63 11.02
CA LEU A 112 4.02 10.22 10.02
C LEU A 112 3.46 11.56 10.48
N SER A 113 3.18 12.43 9.51
CA SER A 113 2.41 13.65 9.67
C SER A 113 1.40 13.79 8.52
N LEU A 114 0.25 14.35 8.82
CA LEU A 114 -0.77 14.68 7.83
C LEU A 114 -0.38 16.00 7.13
N ARG A 115 -0.31 16.00 5.79
CA ARG A 115 -0.01 17.18 4.98
C ARG A 115 -1.23 17.77 4.31
N VAL A 116 -2.10 16.88 3.82
CA VAL A 116 -3.33 17.26 3.12
C VAL A 116 -4.44 16.33 3.58
N ALA A 117 -5.62 16.90 3.82
CA ALA A 117 -6.86 16.15 3.96
C ALA A 117 -7.95 16.93 3.20
N LYS A 118 -8.61 16.26 2.26
CA LYS A 118 -9.71 16.83 1.48
C LYS A 118 -10.94 15.95 1.55
N ASP A 119 -12.10 16.58 1.43
CA ASP A 119 -13.36 15.86 1.28
C ASP A 119 -13.48 15.17 -0.10
N ARG A 120 -14.60 14.48 -0.34
CA ARG A 120 -14.88 13.80 -1.61
C ARG A 120 -14.97 14.73 -2.81
N LEU A 121 -15.21 16.04 -2.58
CA LEU A 121 -15.34 17.07 -3.63
C LEU A 121 -14.00 17.79 -3.88
N GLY A 122 -12.96 17.46 -3.11
CA GLY A 122 -11.63 18.06 -3.23
C GLY A 122 -11.45 19.35 -2.43
N HIS A 123 -12.38 19.70 -1.54
CA HIS A 123 -12.22 20.84 -0.64
C HIS A 123 -11.37 20.47 0.56
N ASP A 124 -10.51 21.39 0.99
CA ASP A 124 -9.70 21.17 2.19
C ASP A 124 -10.55 21.04 3.44
N ILE A 125 -10.26 20.08 4.28
CA ILE A 125 -10.90 19.86 5.57
C ILE A 125 -10.17 20.72 6.60
N ALA A 126 -10.92 21.61 7.26
CA ALA A 126 -10.36 22.48 8.30
C ALA A 126 -9.96 21.66 9.54
N PRO A 127 -8.85 22.00 10.20
CA PRO A 127 -8.52 21.42 11.50
C PRO A 127 -9.65 21.57 12.50
N GLY A 128 -10.01 20.50 13.20
CA GLY A 128 -11.14 20.50 14.15
C GLY A 128 -12.50 20.19 13.53
N ASP A 129 -12.61 20.03 12.22
CA ASP A 129 -13.84 19.57 11.58
C ASP A 129 -14.05 18.07 11.94
N THR A 130 -15.08 17.81 12.73
CA THR A 130 -15.51 16.47 13.11
C THR A 130 -16.70 15.98 12.28
N SER A 131 -17.12 16.71 11.26
CA SER A 131 -18.31 16.44 10.45
C SER A 131 -18.03 15.90 9.04
N THR A 132 -16.86 16.05 8.53
CA THR A 132 -16.50 15.72 7.15
C THR A 132 -15.52 14.56 7.10
N ALA A 133 -15.85 13.48 6.39
CA ALA A 133 -14.90 12.38 6.12
C ALA A 133 -13.91 12.77 5.03
N GLU A 134 -12.64 12.45 5.20
CA GLU A 134 -11.66 12.67 4.15
C GLU A 134 -11.80 11.65 3.02
N GLY A 135 -11.85 12.17 1.78
CA GLY A 135 -11.83 11.40 0.53
C GLY A 135 -10.44 11.30 -0.08
N GLU A 136 -9.56 12.25 0.29
CA GLU A 136 -8.15 12.28 -0.11
C GLU A 136 -7.27 12.67 1.07
N ALA A 137 -6.11 12.03 1.20
CA ALA A 137 -5.09 12.39 2.19
C ALA A 137 -3.68 12.19 1.63
N HIS A 138 -2.77 13.10 2.02
CA HIS A 138 -1.33 12.96 1.82
C HIS A 138 -0.65 12.90 3.17
N LEU A 139 0.08 11.80 3.40
CA LEU A 139 0.87 11.58 4.61
C LEU A 139 2.35 11.64 4.24
N GLN A 140 3.14 12.25 5.10
CA GLN A 140 4.59 12.37 4.92
C GLN A 140 5.32 12.01 6.21
N GLY A 141 6.48 11.37 6.07
CA GLY A 141 7.28 11.03 7.24
C GLY A 141 8.51 10.21 6.90
N THR A 142 8.79 9.24 7.75
CA THR A 142 9.90 8.29 7.56
C THR A 142 9.49 6.87 7.91
N LEU A 143 10.15 5.93 7.26
CA LEU A 143 10.15 4.52 7.62
C LEU A 143 11.59 4.11 7.92
N GLY A 144 11.91 3.88 9.21
CA GLY A 144 13.27 3.96 9.71
C GLY A 144 13.84 5.36 9.45
N THR A 145 14.94 5.44 8.71
CA THR A 145 15.55 6.70 8.28
C THR A 145 15.17 7.11 6.85
N ILE A 146 14.35 6.30 6.17
CA ILE A 146 14.02 6.49 4.75
C ILE A 146 12.83 7.45 4.63
N PRO A 147 12.93 8.55 3.87
CA PRO A 147 11.80 9.44 3.57
C PRO A 147 10.63 8.68 2.95
N LEU A 148 9.43 9.00 3.44
CA LEU A 148 8.19 8.33 3.10
C LEU A 148 7.12 9.34 2.68
N ASN A 149 6.44 9.07 1.56
CA ASN A 149 5.20 9.74 1.15
C ASN A 149 4.10 8.71 0.91
N ILE A 150 2.87 9.02 1.32
CA ILE A 150 1.71 8.16 1.10
C ILE A 150 0.56 9.00 0.53
N TRP A 151 0.01 8.54 -0.59
CA TRP A 151 -1.11 9.16 -1.29
C TRP A 151 -2.34 8.26 -1.23
N LEU A 152 -3.38 8.73 -0.58
CA LEU A 152 -4.65 8.03 -0.40
C LEU A 152 -5.76 8.84 -1.08
N ASN A 153 -6.52 8.22 -2.00
CA ASN A 153 -7.64 8.88 -2.64
C ASN A 153 -8.70 7.86 -3.05
N LYS A 154 -9.91 8.03 -2.60
CA LYS A 154 -11.06 7.16 -2.93
C LYS A 154 -11.88 7.70 -4.10
N TYR A 155 -11.58 8.89 -4.57
CA TYR A 155 -12.30 9.61 -5.60
C TYR A 155 -11.38 10.08 -6.73
N ALA A 156 -10.47 9.21 -7.18
CA ALA A 156 -9.46 9.54 -8.17
C ALA A 156 -9.99 9.58 -9.63
N GLY A 157 -11.28 9.56 -9.81
CA GLY A 157 -11.92 9.58 -11.13
C GLY A 157 -11.77 8.28 -11.92
N PRO A 158 -12.16 8.27 -13.20
CA PRO A 158 -12.08 7.08 -14.05
C PRO A 158 -10.65 6.57 -14.29
N ALA A 159 -9.66 7.47 -14.16
CA ALA A 159 -8.24 7.13 -14.26
C ALA A 159 -7.65 6.52 -12.98
N GLY A 160 -8.45 6.39 -11.91
CA GLY A 160 -8.08 5.73 -10.67
C GLY A 160 -7.80 4.23 -10.88
N GLY A 161 -7.48 3.56 -9.77
CA GLY A 161 -7.16 2.13 -9.76
C GLY A 161 -5.66 1.85 -9.59
N GLN A 162 -4.87 2.89 -9.35
CA GLN A 162 -3.46 2.76 -9.03
C GLN A 162 -3.29 2.33 -7.58
N LYS A 163 -2.59 1.23 -7.37
CA LYS A 163 -2.42 0.63 -6.05
C LYS A 163 -1.03 0.00 -5.94
N GLY A 164 -0.14 0.69 -5.26
CA GLY A 164 1.23 0.17 -5.19
C GLY A 164 2.19 1.05 -4.44
N MET A 165 3.45 0.94 -4.82
CA MET A 165 4.55 1.72 -4.26
C MET A 165 5.62 1.99 -5.31
N ARG A 166 6.37 3.05 -5.08
CA ARG A 166 7.59 3.40 -5.82
C ARG A 166 8.75 3.51 -4.83
N ILE A 167 9.88 2.99 -5.21
CA ILE A 167 11.08 2.94 -4.40
C ILE A 167 12.23 3.51 -5.20
N GLY A 168 12.81 4.61 -4.74
CA GLY A 168 14.01 5.19 -5.32
C GLY A 168 15.26 4.53 -4.74
N LEU A 169 16.19 4.15 -5.61
CA LEU A 169 17.44 3.51 -5.24
C LEU A 169 18.60 4.51 -5.28
N ARG A 170 19.65 4.22 -4.52
CA ARG A 170 20.85 5.05 -4.40
C ARG A 170 21.57 5.28 -5.73
N ASP A 171 21.48 4.36 -6.66
CA ASP A 171 22.05 4.45 -8.01
C ASP A 171 21.17 5.22 -9.00
N GLY A 172 20.05 5.79 -8.55
CA GLY A 172 19.12 6.59 -9.35
C GLY A 172 18.03 5.78 -10.03
N ARG A 173 18.06 4.45 -9.95
CA ARG A 173 16.99 3.60 -10.49
C ARG A 173 15.73 3.68 -9.62
N ILE A 174 14.58 3.39 -10.23
CA ILE A 174 13.29 3.38 -9.56
C ILE A 174 12.62 2.03 -9.77
N ILE A 175 12.22 1.40 -8.67
CA ILE A 175 11.35 0.22 -8.70
C ILE A 175 9.93 0.67 -8.46
N THR A 176 8.99 0.21 -9.31
CA THR A 176 7.55 0.45 -9.12
C THR A 176 6.84 -0.88 -9.02
N PHE A 177 6.03 -1.02 -7.98
CA PHE A 177 5.03 -2.08 -7.85
C PHE A 177 3.67 -1.50 -8.16
N ASP A 178 2.93 -2.14 -9.04
CA ASP A 178 1.58 -1.73 -9.36
C ASP A 178 0.71 -2.95 -9.68
N ARG A 179 -0.50 -2.68 -10.07
CA ARG A 179 -1.48 -3.65 -10.49
C ARG A 179 -1.79 -3.47 -11.98
N ALA A 180 -1.88 -4.60 -12.68
CA ALA A 180 -2.44 -4.67 -14.02
C ALA A 180 -3.63 -5.66 -14.03
N PRO A 181 -4.45 -5.67 -15.09
CA PRO A 181 -5.56 -6.63 -15.21
C PRO A 181 -5.13 -8.08 -15.07
N GLU A 182 -3.94 -8.41 -15.54
CA GLU A 182 -3.35 -9.76 -15.52
C GLU A 182 -2.79 -10.17 -14.15
N GLY A 183 -2.59 -9.22 -13.23
CA GLY A 183 -2.01 -9.49 -11.93
C GLY A 183 -1.15 -8.35 -11.38
N GLU A 184 -0.07 -8.69 -10.71
CA GLU A 184 0.88 -7.73 -10.17
C GLU A 184 2.01 -7.46 -11.16
N VAL A 185 2.49 -6.23 -11.18
CA VAL A 185 3.55 -5.75 -12.05
C VAL A 185 4.66 -5.12 -11.23
N VAL A 186 5.90 -5.46 -11.55
CA VAL A 186 7.10 -4.76 -11.10
C VAL A 186 7.81 -4.17 -12.30
N THR A 187 8.18 -2.91 -12.22
CA THR A 187 9.04 -2.27 -13.20
C THR A 187 10.31 -1.76 -12.53
N LEU A 188 11.43 -1.86 -13.24
CA LEU A 188 12.69 -1.21 -12.91
C LEU A 188 12.99 -0.19 -13.99
N GLN A 189 12.97 1.07 -13.63
CA GLN A 189 13.35 2.17 -14.51
C GLN A 189 14.80 2.55 -14.26
N ASP A 190 15.59 2.60 -15.35
CA ASP A 190 16.98 3.04 -15.41
C ASP A 190 17.13 4.05 -16.52
N GLY A 191 17.03 5.33 -16.21
CA GLY A 191 16.90 6.40 -17.19
C GLY A 191 15.66 6.21 -18.08
N GLU A 192 15.88 6.04 -19.39
CA GLU A 192 14.79 5.78 -20.36
C GLU A 192 14.44 4.29 -20.49
N ARG A 193 15.25 3.40 -19.95
CA ARG A 193 14.99 1.96 -20.00
C ARG A 193 14.00 1.54 -18.93
N VAL A 194 13.03 0.72 -19.31
CA VAL A 194 12.05 0.15 -18.40
C VAL A 194 12.01 -1.36 -18.58
N GLN A 195 12.46 -2.07 -17.57
CA GLN A 195 12.33 -3.52 -17.48
C GLN A 195 11.07 -3.86 -16.71
N ARG A 196 10.36 -4.92 -17.11
CA ARG A 196 9.08 -5.29 -16.55
C ARG A 196 9.01 -6.78 -16.22
N TRP A 197 8.42 -7.06 -15.05
CA TRP A 197 8.07 -8.41 -14.62
C TRP A 197 6.62 -8.43 -14.18
N THR A 198 5.94 -9.52 -14.51
CA THR A 198 4.54 -9.75 -14.12
C THR A 198 4.43 -10.98 -13.23
N ARG A 199 3.48 -10.95 -12.33
CA ARG A 199 3.07 -12.06 -11.50
C ARG A 199 1.58 -12.27 -11.70
N PRO A 200 1.16 -13.28 -12.51
CA PRO A 200 -0.25 -13.49 -12.82
C PRO A 200 -1.02 -13.97 -11.57
N GLY A 201 -2.27 -13.58 -11.49
CA GLY A 201 -3.18 -13.97 -10.42
C GLY A 201 -3.54 -12.83 -9.48
N ALA A 202 -4.51 -13.07 -8.63
CA ALA A 202 -5.00 -12.08 -7.69
C ALA A 202 -4.11 -12.01 -6.44
N ILE A 203 -3.86 -10.79 -5.95
CA ILE A 203 -3.09 -10.56 -4.73
C ILE A 203 -3.65 -11.30 -3.52
N TYR A 204 -4.95 -11.49 -3.44
CA TYR A 204 -5.60 -12.28 -2.39
C TYR A 204 -5.17 -13.74 -2.40
N THR A 205 -5.09 -14.34 -3.61
CA THR A 205 -4.61 -15.72 -3.78
C THR A 205 -3.15 -15.82 -3.36
N HIS A 206 -2.32 -14.89 -3.80
CA HIS A 206 -0.91 -14.85 -3.42
C HIS A 206 -0.72 -14.72 -1.90
N CYS A 207 -1.52 -13.87 -1.24
CA CYS A 207 -1.48 -13.73 0.20
C CYS A 207 -1.85 -15.04 0.92
N LEU A 208 -2.93 -15.69 0.48
CA LEU A 208 -3.35 -16.96 1.07
C LEU A 208 -2.30 -18.06 0.88
N ASP A 209 -1.82 -18.26 -0.33
CA ASP A 209 -0.87 -19.32 -0.64
C ASP A 209 0.46 -19.12 0.06
N GLU A 210 1.02 -17.92 0.03
CA GLU A 210 2.36 -17.66 0.55
C GLU A 210 2.38 -17.44 2.05
N GLN A 211 1.35 -16.82 2.60
CA GLN A 211 1.36 -16.41 4.00
C GLN A 211 0.62 -17.36 4.93
N ILE A 212 -0.36 -18.11 4.42
CA ILE A 212 -1.28 -18.87 5.27
C ILE A 212 -1.34 -20.36 4.94
N LEU A 213 -1.66 -20.72 3.68
CA LEU A 213 -2.03 -22.09 3.30
C LEU A 213 -0.92 -22.87 2.61
N GLY A 214 -0.01 -22.22 1.91
CA GLY A 214 1.05 -22.88 1.15
C GLY A 214 1.96 -23.74 2.02
N ALA A 215 2.54 -24.77 1.44
CA ALA A 215 3.45 -25.68 2.14
C ALA A 215 4.68 -24.97 2.74
N ASP A 216 5.05 -23.83 2.17
CA ASP A 216 6.16 -22.98 2.61
C ASP A 216 5.66 -21.60 3.05
N ASN A 217 4.57 -21.55 3.81
CA ASN A 217 3.95 -20.32 4.26
C ASN A 217 4.77 -19.58 5.33
N LEU A 218 4.38 -18.35 5.63
CA LEU A 218 5.08 -17.48 6.57
C LEU A 218 5.26 -18.08 7.96
N PHE A 219 4.29 -18.85 8.45
CA PHE A 219 4.36 -19.48 9.77
C PHE A 219 5.41 -20.59 9.84
N ILE A 220 5.71 -21.23 8.72
CA ILE A 220 6.73 -22.27 8.61
C ILE A 220 8.11 -21.68 8.35
N ARG A 221 8.21 -20.74 7.38
CA ARG A 221 9.48 -20.14 6.97
C ARG A 221 10.11 -19.24 8.01
N ALA A 222 9.29 -18.46 8.70
CA ALA A 222 9.76 -17.39 9.58
C ALA A 222 8.86 -17.24 10.82
N PRO A 223 8.74 -18.27 11.68
CA PRO A 223 7.86 -18.24 12.84
C PRO A 223 8.17 -17.08 13.79
N ASP A 224 9.43 -16.70 13.93
CA ASP A 224 9.85 -15.61 14.80
C ASP A 224 9.46 -14.23 14.23
N SER A 225 9.43 -14.07 12.90
CA SER A 225 9.01 -12.83 12.26
C SER A 225 7.51 -12.56 12.41
N VAL A 226 6.70 -13.60 12.57
CA VAL A 226 5.25 -13.50 12.75
C VAL A 226 4.89 -12.80 14.06
N ALA A 227 5.66 -12.96 15.12
CA ALA A 227 5.42 -12.28 16.39
C ALA A 227 5.52 -10.75 16.26
N GLY A 228 6.49 -10.24 15.52
CA GLY A 228 6.64 -8.82 15.25
C GLY A 228 5.60 -8.25 14.28
N LEU A 229 4.98 -9.09 13.48
CA LEU A 229 4.02 -8.67 12.47
C LEU A 229 2.74 -8.07 13.10
N THR A 230 2.18 -8.71 14.11
CA THR A 230 1.01 -8.16 14.84
C THR A 230 1.35 -6.82 15.48
N GLN A 231 2.53 -6.71 16.08
CA GLN A 231 2.98 -5.46 16.68
C GLN A 231 3.07 -4.34 15.64
N ARG A 232 3.65 -4.61 14.47
CA ARG A 232 3.71 -3.63 13.38
C ARG A 232 2.31 -3.17 12.91
N ARG A 233 1.34 -4.09 12.81
CA ARG A 233 -0.06 -3.74 12.45
C ARG A 233 -0.70 -2.84 13.50
N LEU A 234 -0.49 -3.11 14.79
CA LEU A 234 -1.01 -2.26 15.87
C LEU A 234 -0.40 -0.85 15.81
N GLU A 235 0.89 -0.74 15.65
CA GLU A 235 1.57 0.56 15.53
C GLU A 235 1.08 1.37 14.32
N GLU A 236 0.76 0.73 13.20
CA GLU A 236 0.19 1.40 12.03
C GLU A 236 -1.19 1.99 12.33
N VAL A 237 -2.04 1.20 12.97
CA VAL A 237 -3.38 1.70 13.39
C VAL A 237 -3.22 2.86 14.38
N GLU A 238 -2.31 2.77 15.34
CA GLU A 238 -2.04 3.85 16.28
C GLU A 238 -1.58 5.14 15.57
N TRP A 239 -0.70 5.03 14.58
CA TRP A 239 -0.28 6.19 13.78
C TRP A 239 -1.44 6.79 13.00
N LEU A 240 -2.26 5.98 12.33
CA LEU A 240 -3.42 6.47 11.59
C LEU A 240 -4.44 7.16 12.51
N LEU A 241 -4.66 6.64 13.70
CA LEU A 241 -5.51 7.29 14.72
C LEU A 241 -4.92 8.63 15.21
N ARG A 242 -3.60 8.71 15.39
CA ARG A 242 -2.93 9.97 15.73
C ARG A 242 -3.09 11.01 14.62
N LEU A 243 -3.02 10.61 13.35
CA LEU A 243 -3.26 11.52 12.22
C LEU A 243 -4.71 12.00 12.17
N GLN A 244 -5.66 11.12 12.48
CA GLN A 244 -7.06 11.51 12.66
C GLN A 244 -7.23 12.53 13.80
N GLN A 245 -6.60 12.31 14.94
CA GLN A 245 -6.61 13.26 16.06
C GLN A 245 -5.98 14.60 15.68
N GLN A 246 -4.91 14.59 14.90
CA GLN A 246 -4.28 15.80 14.34
C GLN A 246 -5.28 16.63 13.52
N LEU A 247 -6.08 15.95 12.68
CA LEU A 247 -7.08 16.58 11.83
C LEU A 247 -8.30 17.06 12.63
N ARG A 248 -8.80 16.24 13.55
CA ARG A 248 -10.08 16.45 14.26
C ARG A 248 -9.95 17.29 15.53
N GLY A 249 -8.73 17.46 16.04
CA GLY A 249 -8.48 18.04 17.37
C GLY A 249 -8.63 17.02 18.50
N PRO A 250 -8.28 17.41 19.74
CA PRO A 250 -8.47 16.53 20.88
C PRO A 250 -9.98 16.32 21.12
N HIS A 251 -10.37 15.07 21.27
CA HIS A 251 -11.70 14.67 21.73
C HIS A 251 -11.88 14.96 23.21
#